data_adc3d144468000258b5505d48ed029f6
#
_entry.id   adc3d144468000258b5505d48ed029f6
#
_cell.length_a   1.000
_cell.length_b   1.000
_cell.length_c   1.000
_cell.angle_alpha   90.00
_cell.angle_beta   90.00
_cell.angle_gamma   90.00
#
_symmetry.space_group_name_H-M   'P 1'
#
loop_
_entity.id
_entity.type
_entity.pdbx_description
1 polymer ?
#
loop_
_entity_poly.entity_id
_entity_poly.type
_entity_poly.pdbx_seq_one_letter_code
_entity_poly.pdbx_strand_id
1 'polypeptide(L)'
;MPAFGPRHLRAVTAALALVVATPATGAAAGPDAPAGLREVMFVGNNWDGTADVIRSTGDFARIGRIDVVPDKAERMAEINADPVKWIYFQAIRNSVGEGHDQFVDDMYSTPDGTSVVVSRPSFADVVSLDLATGDIEWRFPVSGYRSDHMAVSPDGTRVAVSASTSNTVHVLDIETGAQLGKFGTGDKPHENIFTRDGRYIWNMSIGEVNTALDAPWLDWTKGDRRITVVDATTFQRVEVIDMRERLDAIGLGDHSDAVRPAAFSPDEAKLYFQVSFFNGFFEYDIAADRITRTKTLPKNPATSGDRTTWVNDSRHHGISMSPDGAKLCVAGTMDDYATVVDRATLEQGPLVTAAKPYWATVSGDGTHCVVSESGADQVTAIDFATGEKSVSVPVGDHPQRVRLGHVPADWTGPSAS
;
A
#
# COMPACT_ATOMS: atom_id res chain seq x y z
N MET A 1 36.08 12.91 -41.58
CA MET A 1 35.26 14.06 -41.24
C MET A 1 33.96 13.96 -42.05
N PRO A 2 32.82 13.67 -41.48
CA PRO A 2 31.55 13.99 -42.11
C PRO A 2 30.85 15.12 -41.35
N ALA A 3 30.20 15.98 -42.15
CA ALA A 3 29.61 17.24 -41.75
C ALA A 3 28.26 17.09 -41.05
N PHE A 4 28.06 17.92 -40.03
CA PHE A 4 26.78 18.08 -39.32
C PHE A 4 25.85 19.00 -40.12
N GLY A 5 24.64 18.54 -40.43
CA GLY A 5 23.56 19.33 -40.98
C GLY A 5 22.70 19.98 -39.89
N PRO A 6 22.03 21.12 -40.17
CA PRO A 6 21.36 21.93 -39.15
C PRO A 6 20.00 21.36 -38.72
N ARG A 7 19.77 21.31 -37.39
CA ARG A 7 18.48 21.01 -36.77
C ARG A 7 17.55 22.23 -36.87
N HIS A 8 16.39 22.05 -37.47
CA HIS A 8 15.33 23.05 -37.51
C HIS A 8 14.66 23.21 -36.15
N LEU A 9 14.83 24.39 -35.54
CA LEU A 9 14.01 24.86 -34.42
C LEU A 9 12.59 25.15 -34.94
N ARG A 10 11.59 24.43 -34.40
CA ARG A 10 10.19 24.86 -34.54
C ARG A 10 9.82 25.69 -33.32
N ALA A 11 9.58 26.96 -33.56
CA ALA A 11 9.01 27.86 -32.55
C ALA A 11 7.53 27.51 -32.34
N VAL A 12 7.15 27.16 -31.10
CA VAL A 12 5.75 27.03 -30.67
C VAL A 12 5.37 28.32 -29.97
N THR A 13 4.45 29.05 -30.58
CA THR A 13 3.87 30.28 -30.02
C THR A 13 2.88 29.89 -28.97
N ALA A 14 3.16 30.17 -27.67
CA ALA A 14 2.24 29.99 -26.56
C ALA A 14 1.25 31.16 -26.50
N ALA A 15 -0.03 30.89 -26.68
CA ALA A 15 -1.11 31.83 -26.40
C ALA A 15 -1.40 31.82 -24.89
N LEU A 16 -1.19 32.95 -24.21
CA LEU A 16 -1.54 33.17 -22.82
C LEU A 16 -3.07 33.29 -22.70
N ALA A 17 -3.74 32.28 -22.20
CA ALA A 17 -5.13 32.40 -21.75
C ALA A 17 -5.13 32.78 -20.26
N LEU A 18 -5.66 33.95 -19.96
CA LEU A 18 -5.88 34.43 -18.60
C LEU A 18 -7.05 33.66 -17.99
N VAL A 19 -6.80 32.68 -17.14
CA VAL A 19 -7.83 31.99 -16.37
C VAL A 19 -8.03 32.76 -15.08
N VAL A 20 -9.18 33.41 -14.95
CA VAL A 20 -9.65 34.00 -13.68
C VAL A 20 -10.04 32.83 -12.77
N ALA A 21 -9.25 32.60 -11.71
CA ALA A 21 -9.56 31.63 -10.69
C ALA A 21 -10.73 32.14 -9.81
N THR A 22 -11.87 31.47 -9.91
CA THR A 22 -12.92 31.56 -8.87
C THR A 22 -12.52 30.69 -7.68
N PRO A 23 -12.68 31.12 -6.43
CA PRO A 23 -12.40 30.28 -5.28
C PRO A 23 -13.39 29.11 -5.25
N ALA A 24 -12.87 27.88 -5.37
CA ALA A 24 -13.64 26.67 -5.16
C ALA A 24 -13.90 26.50 -3.65
N THR A 25 -15.08 26.84 -3.23
CA THR A 25 -15.63 26.45 -1.93
C THR A 25 -16.34 25.11 -2.10
N GLY A 26 -15.85 24.10 -1.44
CA GLY A 26 -16.49 22.78 -1.35
C GLY A 26 -15.48 21.66 -1.54
N ALA A 27 -15.19 20.92 -0.48
CA ALA A 27 -14.58 19.60 -0.60
C ALA A 27 -15.49 18.79 -1.52
N ALA A 28 -14.94 18.23 -2.59
CA ALA A 28 -15.68 17.31 -3.45
C ALA A 28 -16.04 16.09 -2.59
N ALA A 29 -17.34 15.89 -2.33
CA ALA A 29 -17.82 14.62 -1.82
C ALA A 29 -17.31 13.53 -2.74
N GLY A 30 -16.84 12.41 -2.18
CA GLY A 30 -16.50 11.23 -2.96
C GLY A 30 -17.71 10.80 -3.83
N PRO A 31 -17.51 10.05 -4.91
CA PRO A 31 -18.62 9.58 -5.73
C PRO A 31 -19.61 8.83 -4.83
N ASP A 32 -20.91 9.13 -4.97
CA ASP A 32 -21.96 8.40 -4.26
C ASP A 32 -21.78 6.91 -4.54
N ALA A 33 -21.91 6.07 -3.49
CA ALA A 33 -21.82 4.62 -3.65
C ALA A 33 -22.81 4.14 -4.72
N PRO A 34 -22.47 3.12 -5.52
CA PRO A 34 -23.40 2.56 -6.50
C PRO A 34 -24.73 2.18 -5.85
N ALA A 35 -25.82 2.25 -6.62
CA ALA A 35 -27.16 1.99 -6.10
C ALA A 35 -27.26 0.60 -5.43
N GLY A 36 -27.74 0.56 -4.19
CA GLY A 36 -27.85 -0.68 -3.41
C GLY A 36 -26.58 -1.06 -2.65
N LEU A 37 -25.49 -0.31 -2.78
CA LEU A 37 -24.24 -0.51 -2.05
C LEU A 37 -24.02 0.58 -1.00
N ARG A 38 -23.16 0.25 -0.05
CA ARG A 38 -22.65 1.16 0.96
C ARG A 38 -21.12 1.13 0.91
N GLU A 39 -20.51 2.32 0.87
CA GLU A 39 -19.07 2.43 1.01
C GLU A 39 -18.64 2.14 2.45
N VAL A 40 -17.57 1.38 2.58
CA VAL A 40 -16.97 0.94 3.85
C VAL A 40 -15.46 0.99 3.78
N MET A 41 -14.81 0.78 4.92
CA MET A 41 -13.41 0.44 4.98
C MET A 41 -13.24 -0.99 5.50
N PHE A 42 -12.44 -1.77 4.79
CA PHE A 42 -11.99 -3.09 5.24
C PHE A 42 -10.68 -2.92 5.99
N VAL A 43 -10.58 -3.51 7.16
CA VAL A 43 -9.39 -3.51 8.02
C VAL A 43 -8.89 -4.94 8.16
N GLY A 44 -7.72 -5.23 7.59
CA GLY A 44 -7.13 -6.56 7.66
C GLY A 44 -6.41 -6.78 8.97
N ASN A 45 -6.89 -7.72 9.78
CA ASN A 45 -6.30 -8.13 11.05
C ASN A 45 -5.32 -9.27 10.78
N ASN A 46 -4.05 -8.92 10.63
CA ASN A 46 -3.05 -9.80 9.99
C ASN A 46 -2.81 -11.10 10.76
N TRP A 47 -2.82 -11.08 12.10
CA TRP A 47 -2.43 -12.23 12.90
C TRP A 47 -3.59 -13.16 13.24
N ASP A 48 -4.80 -12.65 13.42
CA ASP A 48 -5.95 -13.50 13.77
C ASP A 48 -6.70 -14.07 12.56
N GLY A 49 -6.42 -13.56 11.36
CA GLY A 49 -7.05 -14.05 10.13
C GLY A 49 -8.49 -13.58 9.95
N THR A 50 -8.80 -12.41 10.49
CA THR A 50 -10.10 -11.75 10.28
C THR A 50 -9.95 -10.44 9.52
N ALA A 51 -11.05 -9.92 9.01
CA ALA A 51 -11.18 -8.55 8.54
C ALA A 51 -12.36 -7.87 9.21
N ASP A 52 -12.12 -6.70 9.79
CA ASP A 52 -13.21 -5.84 10.25
C ASP A 52 -13.69 -4.95 9.12
N VAL A 53 -15.00 -4.78 9.02
CA VAL A 53 -15.65 -3.83 8.14
C VAL A 53 -16.17 -2.68 9.00
N ILE A 54 -15.68 -1.49 8.73
CA ILE A 54 -16.05 -0.27 9.48
C ILE A 54 -16.68 0.75 8.54
N ARG A 55 -17.41 1.71 9.08
CA ARG A 55 -17.92 2.86 8.29
C ARG A 55 -16.76 3.60 7.66
N SER A 56 -16.93 4.06 6.42
CA SER A 56 -15.90 4.83 5.71
C SER A 56 -15.80 6.28 6.19
N THR A 57 -16.79 6.75 6.97
CA THR A 57 -16.93 8.14 7.42
C THR A 57 -17.57 8.23 8.81
N GLY A 58 -17.55 9.42 9.38
CA GLY A 58 -18.26 9.78 10.60
C GLY A 58 -17.61 9.18 11.85
N ASP A 59 -18.29 8.24 12.51
CA ASP A 59 -17.78 7.60 13.74
C ASP A 59 -16.86 6.40 13.47
N PHE A 60 -16.71 5.99 12.21
CA PHE A 60 -15.93 4.82 11.79
C PHE A 60 -16.30 3.51 12.52
N ALA A 61 -17.52 3.44 13.05
CA ALA A 61 -17.96 2.30 13.83
C ALA A 61 -17.90 0.99 13.03
N ARG A 62 -17.51 -0.09 13.71
CA ARG A 62 -17.48 -1.43 13.11
C ARG A 62 -18.91 -1.87 12.77
N ILE A 63 -19.06 -2.38 11.55
CA ILE A 63 -20.33 -2.86 10.99
C ILE A 63 -20.40 -4.38 11.09
N GLY A 64 -19.30 -5.07 10.77
CA GLY A 64 -19.22 -6.52 10.77
C GLY A 64 -17.78 -7.01 10.79
N ARG A 65 -17.63 -8.33 10.80
CA ARG A 65 -16.31 -9.02 10.76
C ARG A 65 -16.42 -10.22 9.83
N ILE A 66 -15.36 -10.50 9.10
CA ILE A 66 -15.24 -11.60 8.15
C ILE A 66 -14.11 -12.51 8.64
N ASP A 67 -14.34 -13.83 8.67
CA ASP A 67 -13.26 -14.83 8.74
C ASP A 67 -12.63 -14.97 7.34
N VAL A 68 -11.36 -14.63 7.18
CA VAL A 68 -10.68 -14.71 5.89
C VAL A 68 -9.88 -15.99 5.71
N VAL A 69 -9.94 -16.89 6.69
CA VAL A 69 -9.25 -18.19 6.68
C VAL A 69 -10.19 -19.37 7.01
N PRO A 70 -11.42 -19.43 6.44
CA PRO A 70 -12.37 -20.51 6.74
C PRO A 70 -11.81 -21.89 6.37
N ASP A 71 -10.87 -21.96 5.43
CA ASP A 71 -10.15 -23.15 4.98
C ASP A 71 -8.81 -23.39 5.72
N LYS A 72 -8.57 -22.74 6.86
CA LYS A 72 -7.28 -22.83 7.58
C LYS A 72 -6.82 -24.26 7.83
N ALA A 73 -7.72 -25.15 8.21
CA ALA A 73 -7.38 -26.55 8.49
C ALA A 73 -6.83 -27.26 7.25
N GLU A 74 -7.43 -27.02 6.08
CA GLU A 74 -7.01 -27.59 4.80
C GLU A 74 -5.65 -27.02 4.36
N ARG A 75 -5.48 -25.68 4.45
CA ARG A 75 -4.21 -25.04 4.09
C ARG A 75 -3.07 -25.52 4.96
N MET A 76 -3.30 -25.66 6.27
CA MET A 76 -2.30 -26.19 7.19
C MET A 76 -1.98 -27.67 6.90
N ALA A 77 -2.96 -28.47 6.48
CA ALA A 77 -2.71 -29.85 6.07
C ALA A 77 -1.82 -29.90 4.80
N GLU A 78 -2.05 -29.04 3.80
CA GLU A 78 -1.20 -28.92 2.62
C GLU A 78 0.22 -28.48 2.97
N ILE A 79 0.38 -27.49 3.85
CA ILE A 79 1.68 -26.98 4.28
C ILE A 79 2.45 -28.08 5.03
N ASN A 80 1.81 -28.78 5.96
CA ASN A 80 2.44 -29.82 6.76
C ASN A 80 2.81 -31.06 5.93
N ALA A 81 2.14 -31.31 4.81
CA ALA A 81 2.45 -32.40 3.90
C ALA A 81 3.65 -32.12 2.97
N ASP A 82 4.05 -30.87 2.81
CA ASP A 82 5.15 -30.42 1.95
C ASP A 82 6.28 -29.80 2.78
N PRO A 83 7.45 -30.47 2.93
CA PRO A 83 8.55 -29.93 3.74
C PRO A 83 9.05 -28.56 3.28
N VAL A 84 8.99 -28.25 1.98
CA VAL A 84 9.44 -26.95 1.46
C VAL A 84 8.46 -25.85 1.84
N LYS A 85 7.16 -26.10 1.66
CA LYS A 85 6.12 -25.16 2.11
C LYS A 85 6.20 -24.92 3.61
N TRP A 86 6.41 -25.96 4.40
CA TRP A 86 6.56 -25.86 5.85
C TRP A 86 7.76 -24.99 6.26
N ILE A 87 8.92 -25.17 5.61
CA ILE A 87 10.11 -24.34 5.87
C ILE A 87 9.82 -22.87 5.58
N TYR A 88 9.21 -22.57 4.42
CA TYR A 88 8.87 -21.20 4.08
C TYR A 88 7.80 -20.61 5.01
N PHE A 89 6.79 -21.37 5.38
CA PHE A 89 5.78 -20.96 6.36
C PHE A 89 6.43 -20.55 7.69
N GLN A 90 7.35 -21.38 8.21
CA GLN A 90 8.10 -21.07 9.44
C GLN A 90 9.06 -19.87 9.25
N ALA A 91 9.70 -19.76 8.10
CA ALA A 91 10.58 -18.64 7.80
C ALA A 91 9.80 -17.30 7.78
N ILE A 92 8.64 -17.27 7.12
CA ILE A 92 7.76 -16.09 7.09
C ILE A 92 7.31 -15.73 8.50
N ARG A 93 6.81 -16.70 9.27
CA ARG A 93 6.38 -16.50 10.65
C ARG A 93 7.47 -15.89 11.53
N ASN A 94 8.69 -16.40 11.45
CA ASN A 94 9.79 -16.01 12.34
C ASN A 94 10.59 -14.80 11.83
N SER A 95 10.39 -14.35 10.58
CA SER A 95 11.04 -13.16 10.03
C SER A 95 10.06 -12.00 9.94
N VAL A 96 9.32 -11.90 8.84
CA VAL A 96 8.41 -10.78 8.55
C VAL A 96 7.10 -10.82 9.37
N GLY A 97 6.73 -11.98 9.92
CA GLY A 97 5.54 -12.18 10.75
C GLY A 97 5.74 -11.91 12.24
N GLU A 98 6.93 -11.51 12.65
CA GLU A 98 7.25 -11.19 14.07
C GLU A 98 6.91 -12.33 15.06
N GLY A 99 7.00 -13.59 14.63
CA GLY A 99 6.61 -14.77 15.40
C GLY A 99 5.17 -15.24 15.18
N HIS A 100 4.39 -14.53 14.40
CA HIS A 100 2.97 -14.80 14.10
C HIS A 100 2.75 -15.19 12.64
N ASP A 101 1.68 -15.93 12.40
CA ASP A 101 1.22 -16.20 11.04
C ASP A 101 0.63 -14.93 10.43
N GLN A 102 0.86 -14.74 9.13
CA GLN A 102 0.33 -13.60 8.39
C GLN A 102 -0.83 -14.08 7.51
N PHE A 103 -2.06 -13.86 7.95
CA PHE A 103 -3.25 -14.37 7.27
C PHE A 103 -3.93 -13.32 6.38
N VAL A 104 -3.71 -12.05 6.65
CA VAL A 104 -4.27 -10.95 5.85
C VAL A 104 -3.21 -9.91 5.61
N ASP A 105 -2.88 -9.65 4.35
CA ASP A 105 -2.04 -8.50 4.03
C ASP A 105 -2.88 -7.39 3.37
N ASP A 106 -3.55 -7.66 2.28
CA ASP A 106 -4.32 -6.67 1.53
C ASP A 106 -5.68 -7.23 1.09
N MET A 107 -6.65 -6.33 0.82
CA MET A 107 -7.99 -6.74 0.41
C MET A 107 -8.73 -5.66 -0.38
N TYR A 108 -9.60 -6.11 -1.29
CA TYR A 108 -10.46 -5.25 -2.10
C TYR A 108 -11.80 -5.91 -2.37
N SER A 109 -12.91 -5.16 -2.26
CA SER A 109 -14.21 -5.66 -2.69
C SER A 109 -14.32 -5.72 -4.22
N THR A 110 -15.15 -6.64 -4.71
CA THR A 110 -15.60 -6.59 -6.11
C THR A 110 -16.44 -5.33 -6.38
N PRO A 111 -16.55 -4.89 -7.65
CA PRO A 111 -17.30 -3.67 -7.99
C PRO A 111 -18.79 -3.72 -7.60
N ASP A 112 -19.39 -4.90 -7.60
CA ASP A 112 -20.78 -5.13 -7.18
C ASP A 112 -20.96 -5.27 -5.67
N GLY A 113 -19.85 -5.26 -4.91
CA GLY A 113 -19.83 -5.32 -3.45
C GLY A 113 -20.31 -6.66 -2.87
N THR A 114 -20.35 -7.72 -3.67
CA THR A 114 -20.81 -9.05 -3.20
C THR A 114 -19.69 -9.89 -2.59
N SER A 115 -18.45 -9.59 -2.97
CA SER A 115 -17.28 -10.38 -2.56
C SER A 115 -16.11 -9.50 -2.12
N VAL A 116 -15.19 -10.08 -1.35
CA VAL A 116 -13.91 -9.46 -0.98
C VAL A 116 -12.75 -10.37 -1.37
N VAL A 117 -11.78 -9.80 -2.08
CA VAL A 117 -10.56 -10.48 -2.51
C VAL A 117 -9.44 -10.17 -1.52
N VAL A 118 -8.78 -11.21 -0.98
CA VAL A 118 -7.83 -11.11 0.13
C VAL A 118 -6.52 -11.80 -0.23
N SER A 119 -5.39 -11.11 -0.03
CA SER A 119 -4.04 -11.70 -0.06
C SER A 119 -3.71 -12.32 1.29
N ARG A 120 -3.33 -13.62 1.30
CA ARG A 120 -3.00 -14.38 2.52
C ARG A 120 -1.54 -14.84 2.49
N PRO A 121 -0.61 -14.03 3.03
CA PRO A 121 0.84 -14.26 2.88
C PRO A 121 1.32 -15.63 3.34
N SER A 122 0.90 -16.11 4.52
CA SER A 122 1.33 -17.39 5.07
C SER A 122 0.82 -18.60 4.29
N PHE A 123 -0.27 -18.44 3.55
CA PHE A 123 -0.82 -19.49 2.67
C PHE A 123 -0.34 -19.37 1.22
N ALA A 124 0.39 -18.31 0.90
CA ALA A 124 0.89 -18.04 -0.45
C ALA A 124 -0.23 -18.02 -1.50
N ASP A 125 -1.37 -17.41 -1.18
CA ASP A 125 -2.52 -17.37 -2.08
C ASP A 125 -3.31 -16.06 -1.99
N VAL A 126 -4.25 -15.93 -2.91
CA VAL A 126 -5.31 -14.93 -2.93
C VAL A 126 -6.63 -15.67 -3.01
N VAL A 127 -7.62 -15.24 -2.25
CA VAL A 127 -8.97 -15.80 -2.26
C VAL A 127 -10.00 -14.72 -2.49
N SER A 128 -11.15 -15.09 -3.08
CA SER A 128 -12.40 -14.33 -3.00
C SER A 128 -13.32 -14.99 -2.01
N LEU A 129 -13.95 -14.18 -1.17
CA LEU A 129 -14.93 -14.60 -0.17
C LEU A 129 -16.27 -13.92 -0.49
N ASP A 130 -17.31 -14.70 -0.61
CA ASP A 130 -18.69 -14.20 -0.68
C ASP A 130 -19.04 -13.49 0.64
N LEU A 131 -19.46 -12.24 0.58
CA LEU A 131 -19.75 -11.42 1.76
C LEU A 131 -21.04 -11.80 2.47
N ALA A 132 -21.95 -12.53 1.83
CA ALA A 132 -23.19 -12.98 2.44
C ALA A 132 -23.01 -14.28 3.23
N THR A 133 -22.17 -15.21 2.74
CA THR A 133 -21.98 -16.53 3.35
C THR A 133 -20.65 -16.68 4.07
N GLY A 134 -19.60 -15.97 3.65
CA GLY A 134 -18.22 -16.15 4.12
C GLY A 134 -17.51 -17.32 3.43
N ASP A 135 -18.12 -17.93 2.41
CA ASP A 135 -17.50 -19.03 1.68
C ASP A 135 -16.44 -18.53 0.69
N ILE A 136 -15.42 -19.36 0.43
CA ILE A 136 -14.44 -19.09 -0.62
C ILE A 136 -15.03 -19.40 -1.97
N GLU A 137 -15.11 -18.41 -2.87
CA GLU A 137 -15.60 -18.56 -4.24
C GLU A 137 -14.50 -19.07 -5.17
N TRP A 138 -13.31 -18.50 -5.04
CA TRP A 138 -12.14 -18.94 -5.78
C TRP A 138 -10.87 -18.73 -4.97
N ARG A 139 -9.85 -19.48 -5.34
CA ARG A 139 -8.50 -19.43 -4.76
C ARG A 139 -7.45 -19.43 -5.85
N PHE A 140 -6.51 -18.51 -5.79
CA PHE A 140 -5.36 -18.43 -6.68
C PHE A 140 -4.05 -18.59 -5.87
N PRO A 141 -3.33 -19.73 -5.98
CA PRO A 141 -2.00 -19.88 -5.40
C PRO A 141 -1.01 -19.03 -6.19
N VAL A 142 -0.31 -18.12 -5.51
CA VAL A 142 0.73 -17.31 -6.16
C VAL A 142 1.98 -18.13 -6.45
N SER A 143 2.82 -17.66 -7.37
CA SER A 143 4.14 -18.26 -7.58
C SER A 143 5.01 -18.13 -6.34
N GLY A 144 5.71 -19.19 -5.96
CA GLY A 144 6.54 -19.20 -4.75
C GLY A 144 5.74 -19.46 -3.47
N TYR A 145 6.11 -18.82 -2.37
CA TYR A 145 5.68 -19.22 -1.03
C TYR A 145 5.13 -18.06 -0.18
N ARG A 146 4.93 -16.87 -0.76
CA ARG A 146 4.36 -15.73 -0.05
C ARG A 146 3.67 -14.79 -1.03
N SER A 147 2.37 -14.53 -0.83
CA SER A 147 1.68 -13.38 -1.39
C SER A 147 1.99 -12.13 -0.55
N ASP A 148 1.80 -10.96 -1.14
CA ASP A 148 2.07 -9.67 -0.50
C ASP A 148 1.02 -8.65 -0.93
N HIS A 149 1.35 -7.37 -0.98
CA HIS A 149 0.45 -6.30 -1.31
C HIS A 149 -0.26 -6.48 -2.66
N MET A 150 -1.47 -5.98 -2.70
CA MET A 150 -2.28 -5.92 -3.91
C MET A 150 -2.56 -4.48 -4.32
N ALA A 151 -3.03 -4.32 -5.55
CA ALA A 151 -3.66 -3.10 -6.03
C ALA A 151 -4.82 -3.46 -6.94
N VAL A 152 -5.92 -2.72 -6.82
CA VAL A 152 -7.06 -2.85 -7.74
C VAL A 152 -6.92 -1.84 -8.88
N SER A 153 -7.30 -2.24 -10.09
CA SER A 153 -7.35 -1.32 -11.24
C SER A 153 -8.44 -0.26 -11.05
N PRO A 154 -8.32 0.93 -11.67
CA PRO A 154 -9.31 2.00 -11.49
C PRO A 154 -10.74 1.65 -11.92
N ASP A 155 -10.88 0.69 -12.83
CA ASP A 155 -12.18 0.15 -13.25
C ASP A 155 -12.72 -0.94 -12.32
N GLY A 156 -11.94 -1.32 -11.29
CA GLY A 156 -12.32 -2.34 -10.31
C GLY A 156 -12.27 -3.78 -10.81
N THR A 157 -11.87 -4.03 -12.07
CA THR A 157 -12.00 -5.36 -12.69
C THR A 157 -10.79 -6.26 -12.52
N ARG A 158 -9.64 -5.72 -12.15
CA ARG A 158 -8.37 -6.45 -12.05
C ARG A 158 -7.70 -6.19 -10.72
N VAL A 159 -7.02 -7.20 -10.20
CA VAL A 159 -6.16 -7.08 -9.03
C VAL A 159 -4.75 -7.54 -9.36
N ALA A 160 -3.76 -6.69 -9.08
CA ALA A 160 -2.34 -7.03 -9.16
C ALA A 160 -1.85 -7.49 -7.78
N VAL A 161 -1.23 -8.66 -7.68
CA VAL A 161 -0.72 -9.20 -6.41
C VAL A 161 0.76 -9.51 -6.51
N SER A 162 1.54 -9.04 -5.55
CA SER A 162 2.96 -9.34 -5.42
C SER A 162 3.17 -10.75 -4.87
N ALA A 163 3.97 -11.55 -5.58
CA ALA A 163 4.46 -12.85 -5.15
C ALA A 163 5.93 -12.69 -4.73
N SER A 164 6.14 -12.31 -3.47
CA SER A 164 7.41 -11.73 -3.00
C SER A 164 8.58 -12.72 -3.03
N THR A 165 8.34 -14.03 -2.94
CA THR A 165 9.42 -15.04 -2.99
C THR A 165 9.74 -15.54 -4.41
N SER A 166 9.00 -15.09 -5.42
CA SER A 166 9.22 -15.46 -6.82
C SER A 166 9.54 -14.26 -7.73
N ASN A 167 9.63 -13.05 -7.16
CA ASN A 167 9.95 -11.83 -7.89
C ASN A 167 8.98 -11.59 -9.07
N THR A 168 7.71 -11.86 -8.83
CA THR A 168 6.65 -11.81 -9.85
C THR A 168 5.43 -11.08 -9.30
N VAL A 169 4.78 -10.30 -10.15
CA VAL A 169 3.42 -9.80 -9.91
C VAL A 169 2.46 -10.56 -10.82
N HIS A 170 1.40 -11.13 -10.24
CA HIS A 170 0.28 -11.69 -10.98
C HIS A 170 -0.81 -10.64 -11.12
N VAL A 171 -1.47 -10.60 -12.27
CA VAL A 171 -2.68 -9.79 -12.48
C VAL A 171 -3.84 -10.73 -12.73
N LEU A 172 -4.85 -10.62 -11.86
CA LEU A 172 -6.02 -11.51 -11.85
C LEU A 172 -7.27 -10.71 -12.22
N ASP A 173 -8.21 -11.38 -12.83
CA ASP A 173 -9.60 -10.93 -12.89
C ASP A 173 -10.19 -11.02 -11.47
N ILE A 174 -10.77 -9.93 -10.97
CA ILE A 174 -11.17 -9.83 -9.57
C ILE A 174 -12.37 -10.72 -9.23
N GLU A 175 -13.28 -10.96 -10.21
CA GLU A 175 -14.49 -11.75 -9.99
C GLU A 175 -14.22 -13.25 -10.09
N THR A 176 -13.34 -13.66 -10.99
CA THR A 176 -13.15 -15.09 -11.28
C THR A 176 -11.86 -15.69 -10.76
N GLY A 177 -10.89 -14.86 -10.31
CA GLY A 177 -9.55 -15.28 -9.95
C GLY A 177 -8.71 -15.75 -11.14
N ALA A 178 -9.20 -15.62 -12.37
CA ALA A 178 -8.45 -16.02 -13.56
C ALA A 178 -7.22 -15.16 -13.76
N GLN A 179 -6.05 -15.77 -13.97
CA GLN A 179 -4.83 -15.02 -14.26
C GLN A 179 -4.91 -14.41 -15.66
N LEU A 180 -4.96 -13.09 -15.74
CA LEU A 180 -4.92 -12.31 -16.98
C LEU A 180 -3.50 -12.18 -17.51
N GLY A 181 -2.52 -12.10 -16.60
CA GLY A 181 -1.13 -12.03 -16.95
C GLY A 181 -0.21 -11.98 -15.73
N LYS A 182 1.07 -11.82 -16.00
CA LYS A 182 2.10 -11.64 -14.97
C LYS A 182 3.33 -10.95 -15.53
N PHE A 183 4.13 -10.36 -14.66
CA PHE A 183 5.41 -9.77 -15.04
C PHE A 183 6.48 -9.96 -13.96
N GLY A 184 7.74 -9.95 -14.37
CA GLY A 184 8.89 -10.00 -13.48
C GLY A 184 9.26 -8.62 -12.94
N THR A 185 9.72 -8.58 -11.72
CA THR A 185 10.09 -7.37 -10.96
C THR A 185 11.56 -7.41 -10.53
N GLY A 186 11.98 -6.54 -9.64
CA GLY A 186 13.14 -6.74 -8.78
C GLY A 186 12.86 -7.78 -7.69
N ASP A 187 13.78 -7.90 -6.74
CA ASP A 187 13.64 -8.86 -5.65
C ASP A 187 12.63 -8.39 -4.60
N LYS A 188 11.80 -9.32 -4.14
CA LYS A 188 10.74 -9.09 -3.16
C LYS A 188 9.80 -7.95 -3.58
N PRO A 189 9.00 -8.13 -4.65
CA PRO A 189 7.93 -7.18 -4.99
C PRO A 189 7.02 -6.99 -3.78
N HIS A 190 6.68 -5.75 -3.53
CA HIS A 190 5.92 -5.31 -2.35
C HIS A 190 4.73 -4.47 -2.79
N GLU A 191 4.82 -3.14 -2.83
CA GLU A 191 3.72 -2.27 -3.21
C GLU A 191 3.43 -2.32 -4.71
N ASN A 192 2.15 -2.32 -5.07
CA ASN A 192 1.67 -2.12 -6.43
C ASN A 192 0.75 -0.89 -6.47
N ILE A 193 0.83 -0.10 -7.54
CA ILE A 193 -0.07 1.03 -7.76
C ILE A 193 -0.43 1.07 -9.26
N PHE A 194 -1.72 1.06 -9.57
CA PHE A 194 -2.20 1.40 -10.91
C PHE A 194 -2.19 2.92 -11.09
N THR A 195 -1.81 3.39 -12.29
CA THR A 195 -2.08 4.78 -12.66
C THR A 195 -3.59 5.00 -12.77
N ARG A 196 -4.03 6.24 -12.55
CA ARG A 196 -5.46 6.62 -12.56
C ARG A 196 -6.16 6.30 -13.88
N ASP A 197 -5.43 6.37 -14.99
CA ASP A 197 -5.94 6.00 -16.32
C ASP A 197 -5.92 4.47 -16.57
N GLY A 198 -5.43 3.68 -15.62
CA GLY A 198 -5.32 2.23 -15.68
C GLY A 198 -4.30 1.69 -16.70
N ARG A 199 -3.45 2.55 -17.26
CA ARG A 199 -2.49 2.17 -18.32
C ARG A 199 -1.24 1.51 -17.82
N TYR A 200 -0.79 1.87 -16.60
CA TYR A 200 0.45 1.35 -16.03
C TYR A 200 0.24 0.78 -14.64
N ILE A 201 1.09 -0.19 -14.30
CA ILE A 201 1.26 -0.70 -12.95
C ILE A 201 2.68 -0.36 -12.52
N TRP A 202 2.81 0.30 -11.39
CA TRP A 202 4.07 0.58 -10.72
C TRP A 202 4.26 -0.46 -9.62
N ASN A 203 5.35 -1.21 -9.64
CA ASN A 203 5.71 -2.14 -8.57
C ASN A 203 7.01 -1.72 -7.92
N MET A 204 7.02 -1.65 -6.59
CA MET A 204 8.18 -1.37 -5.76
C MET A 204 8.74 -2.68 -5.21
N SER A 205 9.98 -3.00 -5.56
CA SER A 205 10.70 -4.16 -5.04
C SER A 205 11.62 -3.73 -3.92
N ILE A 206 11.49 -4.35 -2.74
CA ILE A 206 12.14 -3.92 -1.51
C ILE A 206 13.37 -4.74 -1.12
N GLY A 207 13.62 -5.84 -1.81
CA GLY A 207 14.72 -6.74 -1.49
C GLY A 207 14.57 -7.46 -0.14
N GLU A 208 15.67 -7.94 0.40
CA GLU A 208 15.67 -8.67 1.67
C GLU A 208 15.48 -7.72 2.84
N VAL A 209 14.39 -7.89 3.59
CA VAL A 209 13.98 -7.07 4.75
C VAL A 209 14.02 -7.83 6.08
N ASN A 210 14.62 -9.00 6.09
CA ASN A 210 14.76 -9.85 7.26
C ASN A 210 16.15 -9.73 7.94
N THR A 211 16.91 -8.72 7.56
CA THR A 211 18.20 -8.38 8.16
C THR A 211 18.39 -6.87 8.18
N ALA A 212 18.83 -6.34 9.33
CA ALA A 212 19.10 -4.93 9.53
C ALA A 212 20.39 -4.42 8.83
N LEU A 213 21.11 -5.30 8.12
CA LEU A 213 22.31 -4.95 7.37
C LEU A 213 21.94 -4.24 6.07
N ASP A 214 21.81 -2.93 6.11
CA ASP A 214 21.47 -2.10 4.96
C ASP A 214 22.41 -0.89 4.87
N ALA A 215 23.66 -1.17 4.59
CA ALA A 215 24.66 -0.16 4.26
C ALA A 215 24.98 -0.26 2.76
N PRO A 216 25.30 0.84 2.03
CA PRO A 216 25.51 0.82 0.57
C PRO A 216 26.52 -0.23 0.11
N TRP A 217 27.58 -0.46 0.85
CA TRP A 217 28.58 -1.49 0.53
C TRP A 217 28.09 -2.93 0.73
N LEU A 218 26.90 -3.12 1.32
CA LEU A 218 26.19 -4.39 1.48
C LEU A 218 24.96 -4.52 0.57
N ASP A 219 24.68 -3.56 -0.29
CA ASP A 219 23.50 -3.58 -1.17
C ASP A 219 23.39 -4.87 -1.99
N TRP A 220 24.52 -5.43 -2.39
CA TRP A 220 24.58 -6.72 -3.09
C TRP A 220 23.95 -7.89 -2.30
N THR A 221 23.81 -7.76 -0.96
CA THR A 221 23.15 -8.76 -0.12
C THR A 221 21.64 -8.56 -0.03
N LYS A 222 21.14 -7.42 -0.50
CA LYS A 222 19.72 -7.04 -0.41
C LYS A 222 18.93 -7.38 -1.67
N GLY A 223 19.62 -7.75 -2.74
CA GLY A 223 18.99 -8.04 -4.02
C GLY A 223 18.64 -6.79 -4.83
N ASP A 224 17.89 -6.99 -5.90
CA ASP A 224 17.55 -5.95 -6.89
C ASP A 224 16.35 -5.14 -6.40
N ARG A 225 16.60 -3.99 -5.81
CA ARG A 225 15.61 -3.03 -5.28
C ARG A 225 15.35 -1.96 -6.32
N ARG A 226 14.15 -1.92 -6.87
CA ARG A 226 13.81 -0.98 -7.94
C ARG A 226 12.30 -0.77 -8.04
N ILE A 227 11.90 0.29 -8.73
CA ILE A 227 10.54 0.43 -9.22
C ILE A 227 10.48 -0.12 -10.64
N THR A 228 9.56 -1.04 -10.89
CA THR A 228 9.28 -1.59 -12.22
C THR A 228 7.95 -1.05 -12.70
N VAL A 229 7.93 -0.36 -13.84
CA VAL A 229 6.71 0.14 -14.47
C VAL A 229 6.38 -0.74 -15.66
N VAL A 230 5.14 -1.24 -15.71
CA VAL A 230 4.67 -2.09 -16.80
C VAL A 230 3.39 -1.51 -17.44
N ASP A 231 3.19 -1.76 -18.70
CA ASP A 231 1.92 -1.54 -19.38
C ASP A 231 0.88 -2.54 -18.87
N ALA A 232 -0.23 -2.06 -18.34
CA ALA A 232 -1.23 -2.87 -17.65
C ALA A 232 -2.11 -3.72 -18.59
N THR A 233 -1.94 -3.61 -19.89
CA THR A 233 -2.64 -4.41 -20.89
C THR A 233 -1.75 -5.52 -21.44
N THR A 234 -0.50 -5.19 -21.75
CA THR A 234 0.44 -6.15 -22.35
C THR A 234 1.34 -6.82 -21.33
N PHE A 235 1.39 -6.31 -20.10
CA PHE A 235 2.29 -6.72 -19.01
C PHE A 235 3.78 -6.62 -19.38
N GLN A 236 4.09 -5.82 -20.40
CA GLN A 236 5.46 -5.57 -20.80
C GLN A 236 6.04 -4.43 -19.97
N ARG A 237 7.27 -4.62 -19.51
CA ARG A 237 8.03 -3.59 -18.80
C ARG A 237 8.31 -2.41 -19.74
N VAL A 238 7.92 -1.21 -19.30
CA VAL A 238 8.14 0.05 -20.04
C VAL A 238 9.25 0.88 -19.42
N GLU A 239 9.47 0.74 -18.09
CA GLU A 239 10.49 1.52 -17.39
C GLU A 239 11.01 0.77 -16.16
N VAL A 240 12.23 1.08 -15.75
CA VAL A 240 12.84 0.71 -14.46
C VAL A 240 13.46 1.97 -13.87
N ILE A 241 13.11 2.25 -12.61
CA ILE A 241 13.65 3.39 -11.88
C ILE A 241 14.50 2.84 -10.73
N ASP A 242 15.78 3.21 -10.75
CA ASP A 242 16.73 2.90 -9.69
C ASP A 242 16.76 4.06 -8.69
N MET A 243 16.18 3.85 -7.50
CA MET A 243 16.16 4.89 -6.47
C MET A 243 17.52 5.14 -5.82
N ARG A 244 18.46 4.19 -5.90
CA ARG A 244 19.84 4.40 -5.45
C ARG A 244 20.47 5.59 -6.17
N GLU A 245 20.40 5.61 -7.50
CA GLU A 245 20.94 6.71 -8.28
C GLU A 245 20.30 8.08 -7.94
N ARG A 246 19.00 8.10 -7.66
CA ARG A 246 18.26 9.33 -7.32
C ARG A 246 18.58 9.81 -5.90
N LEU A 247 18.79 8.90 -4.96
CA LEU A 247 19.25 9.23 -3.61
C LEU A 247 20.70 9.71 -3.62
N ASP A 248 21.59 9.06 -4.38
CA ASP A 248 22.99 9.48 -4.56
C ASP A 248 23.06 10.92 -5.12
N ALA A 249 22.22 11.25 -6.09
CA ALA A 249 22.20 12.59 -6.72
C ALA A 249 21.87 13.73 -5.74
N ILE A 250 21.20 13.43 -4.61
CA ILE A 250 20.89 14.40 -3.56
C ILE A 250 21.75 14.23 -2.30
N GLY A 251 22.83 13.41 -2.36
CA GLY A 251 23.75 13.18 -1.26
C GLY A 251 23.23 12.27 -0.16
N LEU A 252 22.21 11.45 -0.45
CA LEU A 252 21.61 10.48 0.48
C LEU A 252 21.84 9.02 0.06
N GLY A 253 22.89 8.75 -0.69
CA GLY A 253 23.27 7.40 -1.11
C GLY A 253 23.60 6.43 0.03
N ASP A 254 23.86 6.93 1.24
CA ASP A 254 24.04 6.11 2.44
C ASP A 254 22.73 5.58 3.04
N HIS A 255 21.58 5.99 2.48
CA HIS A 255 20.26 5.53 2.91
C HIS A 255 19.81 4.31 2.10
N SER A 256 18.87 3.54 2.66
CA SER A 256 18.24 2.45 1.93
C SER A 256 17.51 2.98 0.70
N ASP A 257 17.55 2.24 -0.40
CA ASP A 257 16.79 2.48 -1.63
C ASP A 257 15.55 1.58 -1.76
N ALA A 258 15.26 0.80 -0.71
CA ALA A 258 14.03 0.00 -0.64
C ALA A 258 12.82 0.91 -0.49
N VAL A 259 12.14 1.21 -1.61
CA VAL A 259 10.92 2.02 -1.63
C VAL A 259 9.80 1.27 -0.92
N ARG A 260 9.28 1.87 0.14
CA ARG A 260 8.15 1.40 0.94
C ARG A 260 6.85 1.97 0.36
N PRO A 261 5.74 2.01 1.13
CA PRO A 261 4.50 2.60 0.63
C PRO A 261 4.71 3.96 -0.02
N ALA A 262 3.95 4.20 -1.06
CA ALA A 262 4.01 5.42 -1.84
C ALA A 262 2.62 5.93 -2.21
N ALA A 263 2.52 7.23 -2.51
CA ALA A 263 1.30 7.88 -2.96
C ALA A 263 1.59 8.82 -4.13
N PHE A 264 0.80 8.74 -5.20
CA PHE A 264 0.85 9.71 -6.28
C PHE A 264 0.18 11.03 -5.88
N SER A 265 0.66 12.14 -6.45
CA SER A 265 -0.12 13.37 -6.49
C SER A 265 -1.38 13.18 -7.36
N PRO A 266 -2.45 13.99 -7.19
CA PRO A 266 -3.68 13.81 -7.97
C PRO A 266 -3.51 13.93 -9.49
N ASP A 267 -2.49 14.64 -9.95
CA ASP A 267 -2.10 14.79 -11.35
C ASP A 267 -1.06 13.75 -11.81
N GLU A 268 -0.66 12.84 -10.90
CA GLU A 268 0.37 11.82 -11.11
C GLU A 268 1.72 12.38 -11.61
N ALA A 269 1.97 13.67 -11.41
CA ALA A 269 3.25 14.29 -11.74
C ALA A 269 4.34 14.00 -10.68
N LYS A 270 3.93 13.64 -9.47
CA LYS A 270 4.82 13.38 -8.33
C LYS A 270 4.47 12.06 -7.65
N LEU A 271 5.51 11.37 -7.19
CA LEU A 271 5.41 10.24 -6.28
C LEU A 271 5.99 10.64 -4.92
N TYR A 272 5.21 10.47 -3.86
CA TYR A 272 5.66 10.62 -2.47
C TYR A 272 5.92 9.23 -1.90
N PHE A 273 7.13 8.97 -1.42
CA PHE A 273 7.51 7.63 -1.00
C PHE A 273 8.39 7.63 0.24
N GLN A 274 8.33 6.53 0.96
CA GLN A 274 9.19 6.20 2.09
C GLN A 274 10.25 5.20 1.67
N VAL A 275 11.36 5.12 2.40
CA VAL A 275 12.35 4.05 2.24
C VAL A 275 12.65 3.41 3.58
N SER A 276 13.17 2.17 3.56
CA SER A 276 13.59 1.46 4.76
C SER A 276 14.53 2.32 5.61
N PHE A 277 14.38 2.26 6.92
CA PHE A 277 15.18 2.95 7.94
C PHE A 277 15.15 4.48 7.92
N PHE A 278 14.46 5.11 6.99
CA PHE A 278 14.36 6.57 6.91
C PHE A 278 13.16 7.09 7.70
N ASN A 279 13.38 8.17 8.42
CA ASN A 279 12.38 8.82 9.26
C ASN A 279 11.79 10.03 8.51
N GLY A 280 10.80 9.75 7.68
CA GLY A 280 10.18 10.73 6.80
C GLY A 280 9.83 10.19 5.43
N PHE A 281 9.87 11.05 4.41
CA PHE A 281 9.53 10.71 3.04
C PHE A 281 10.23 11.62 2.02
N PHE A 282 10.14 11.22 0.76
CA PHE A 282 10.70 11.92 -0.39
C PHE A 282 9.60 12.31 -1.37
N GLU A 283 9.81 13.39 -2.12
CA GLU A 283 9.03 13.76 -3.30
C GLU A 283 9.88 13.51 -4.55
N TYR A 284 9.39 12.68 -5.43
CA TYR A 284 10.01 12.37 -6.72
C TYR A 284 9.21 12.99 -7.85
N ASP A 285 9.87 13.75 -8.72
CA ASP A 285 9.30 14.30 -9.95
C ASP A 285 9.45 13.28 -11.07
N ILE A 286 8.32 12.73 -11.52
CA ILE A 286 8.30 11.65 -12.51
C ILE A 286 8.86 12.11 -13.86
N ALA A 287 8.44 13.27 -14.35
CA ALA A 287 8.87 13.77 -15.64
C ALA A 287 10.34 14.22 -15.65
N ALA A 288 10.83 14.74 -14.53
CA ALA A 288 12.22 15.18 -14.39
C ALA A 288 13.15 14.05 -13.92
N ASP A 289 12.60 12.88 -13.57
CA ASP A 289 13.30 11.70 -13.08
C ASP A 289 14.28 12.00 -11.93
N ARG A 290 13.79 12.72 -10.90
CA ARG A 290 14.63 13.13 -9.78
C ARG A 290 13.83 13.37 -8.49
N ILE A 291 14.48 13.16 -7.35
CA ILE A 291 13.96 13.61 -6.06
C ILE A 291 14.10 15.13 -5.99
N THR A 292 12.99 15.81 -5.68
CA THR A 292 12.90 17.28 -5.64
C THR A 292 12.86 17.83 -4.22
N ARG A 293 12.29 17.08 -3.28
CA ARG A 293 12.22 17.47 -1.88
C ARG A 293 12.35 16.25 -0.96
N THR A 294 12.88 16.51 0.24
CA THR A 294 13.00 15.53 1.31
C THR A 294 12.37 16.10 2.58
N LYS A 295 11.54 15.31 3.25
CA LYS A 295 11.00 15.65 4.56
C LYS A 295 11.51 14.66 5.60
N THR A 296 12.30 15.15 6.54
CA THR A 296 12.61 14.43 7.78
C THR A 296 11.55 14.78 8.84
N LEU A 297 11.05 13.77 9.51
CA LEU A 297 10.05 13.90 10.57
C LEU A 297 10.68 13.67 11.95
N PRO A 298 10.02 14.05 13.05
CA PRO A 298 10.53 13.85 14.40
C PRO A 298 10.78 12.37 14.71
N LYS A 299 11.87 12.10 15.43
CA LYS A 299 12.17 10.78 15.97
C LYS A 299 11.59 10.65 17.37
N ASN A 300 10.96 9.54 17.65
CA ASN A 300 10.63 9.20 19.04
C ASN A 300 11.91 8.82 19.78
N PRO A 301 12.31 9.53 20.83
CA PRO A 301 13.55 9.23 21.55
C PRO A 301 13.51 7.87 22.29
N ALA A 302 12.33 7.29 22.49
CA ALA A 302 12.17 5.97 23.08
C ALA A 302 12.43 4.83 22.07
N THR A 303 12.43 5.12 20.76
CA THR A 303 12.71 4.10 19.75
C THR A 303 14.17 3.66 19.83
N SER A 304 14.38 2.35 19.96
CA SER A 304 15.72 1.76 19.94
C SER A 304 16.49 2.17 18.68
N GLY A 305 17.76 2.52 18.85
CA GLY A 305 18.70 2.71 17.74
C GLY A 305 19.14 1.38 17.09
N ASP A 306 18.83 0.25 17.73
CA ASP A 306 19.14 -1.07 17.21
C ASP A 306 18.14 -1.45 16.11
N ARG A 307 18.56 -1.37 14.86
CA ARG A 307 17.74 -1.69 13.69
C ARG A 307 17.26 -3.14 13.64
N THR A 308 17.91 -4.06 14.35
CA THR A 308 17.48 -5.47 14.43
C THR A 308 16.14 -5.65 15.14
N THR A 309 15.72 -4.64 15.88
CA THR A 309 14.42 -4.61 16.58
C THR A 309 13.33 -3.91 15.76
N TRP A 310 13.65 -3.39 14.58
CA TRP A 310 12.67 -2.65 13.76
C TRP A 310 11.89 -3.60 12.86
N VAL A 311 10.59 -3.39 12.83
CA VAL A 311 9.67 -4.22 12.04
C VAL A 311 9.99 -4.11 10.56
N ASN A 312 10.35 -5.23 9.95
CA ASN A 312 10.58 -5.35 8.51
C ASN A 312 11.43 -4.23 7.92
N ASP A 313 12.52 -3.84 8.60
CA ASP A 313 13.39 -2.73 8.19
C ASP A 313 12.67 -1.37 8.09
N SER A 314 11.44 -1.25 8.54
CA SER A 314 10.68 0.00 8.48
C SER A 314 11.04 0.94 9.60
N ARG A 315 11.16 2.23 9.29
CA ARG A 315 11.06 3.29 10.28
C ARG A 315 9.68 3.94 10.19
N HIS A 316 9.27 4.27 8.97
CA HIS A 316 7.93 4.72 8.60
C HIS A 316 7.36 3.78 7.54
N HIS A 317 6.07 3.41 7.65
CA HIS A 317 5.43 2.46 6.76
C HIS A 317 3.95 2.76 6.55
N GLY A 318 3.67 3.91 5.98
CA GLY A 318 2.33 4.32 5.57
C GLY A 318 2.34 5.76 5.14
N ILE A 319 1.88 6.01 3.92
CA ILE A 319 1.70 7.34 3.37
C ILE A 319 0.48 7.36 2.46
N SER A 320 -0.36 8.37 2.62
CA SER A 320 -1.49 8.63 1.73
C SER A 320 -1.64 10.12 1.48
N MET A 321 -2.40 10.48 0.45
CA MET A 321 -2.63 11.86 0.07
C MET A 321 -4.11 12.20 0.10
N SER A 322 -4.46 13.38 0.64
CA SER A 322 -5.83 13.89 0.58
C SER A 322 -6.31 14.02 -0.87
N PRO A 323 -7.62 13.88 -1.16
CA PRO A 323 -8.12 13.88 -2.54
C PRO A 323 -7.86 15.18 -3.31
N ASP A 324 -7.78 16.32 -2.61
CA ASP A 324 -7.42 17.60 -3.18
C ASP A 324 -5.90 17.76 -3.40
N GLY A 325 -5.12 16.81 -2.94
CA GLY A 325 -3.66 16.83 -3.03
C GLY A 325 -2.98 17.84 -2.12
N ALA A 326 -3.68 18.45 -1.17
CA ALA A 326 -3.13 19.48 -0.29
C ALA A 326 -2.34 18.89 0.88
N LYS A 327 -2.67 17.70 1.34
CA LYS A 327 -2.13 17.07 2.54
C LYS A 327 -1.60 15.66 2.28
N LEU A 328 -0.56 15.31 3.02
CA LEU A 328 -0.05 13.95 3.15
C LEU A 328 -0.30 13.46 4.57
N CYS A 329 -0.79 12.25 4.72
CA CYS A 329 -0.82 11.55 5.99
C CYS A 329 0.31 10.54 6.05
N VAL A 330 1.07 10.54 7.14
CA VAL A 330 2.27 9.73 7.30
C VAL A 330 2.20 8.94 8.59
N ALA A 331 2.37 7.63 8.50
CA ALA A 331 2.47 6.72 9.64
C ALA A 331 3.94 6.46 9.99
N GLY A 332 4.34 6.85 11.20
CA GLY A 332 5.66 6.67 11.77
C GLY A 332 5.72 5.41 12.62
N THR A 333 5.79 4.25 11.98
CA THR A 333 5.63 2.92 12.56
C THR A 333 6.47 2.68 13.81
N MET A 334 7.78 2.95 13.73
CA MET A 334 8.71 2.77 14.86
C MET A 334 8.82 4.02 15.74
N ASP A 335 8.14 5.10 15.39
CA ASP A 335 8.12 6.33 16.16
C ASP A 335 6.82 6.54 16.93
N ASP A 336 5.88 5.60 16.84
CA ASP A 336 4.60 5.57 17.56
C ASP A 336 3.76 6.84 17.40
N TYR A 337 3.71 7.36 16.18
CA TYR A 337 2.83 8.48 15.83
C TYR A 337 2.39 8.46 14.37
N ALA A 338 1.28 9.11 14.08
CA ALA A 338 0.93 9.57 12.74
C ALA A 338 0.86 11.10 12.69
N THR A 339 1.03 11.69 11.52
CA THR A 339 0.96 13.14 11.33
C THR A 339 0.45 13.50 9.95
N VAL A 340 -0.23 14.63 9.85
CA VAL A 340 -0.63 15.25 8.58
C VAL A 340 0.40 16.31 8.21
N VAL A 341 0.88 16.27 6.97
CA VAL A 341 1.90 17.20 6.45
C VAL A 341 1.29 18.01 5.31
N ASP A 342 1.47 19.33 5.34
CA ASP A 342 1.11 20.20 4.22
C ASP A 342 2.02 19.92 3.03
N ARG A 343 1.44 19.55 1.87
CA ARG A 343 2.22 19.19 0.69
C ARG A 343 3.02 20.34 0.10
N ALA A 344 2.48 21.54 0.12
CA ALA A 344 3.14 22.70 -0.50
C ALA A 344 4.38 23.14 0.29
N THR A 345 4.29 23.20 1.61
CA THR A 345 5.35 23.70 2.49
C THR A 345 6.21 22.60 3.11
N LEU A 346 5.71 21.35 3.14
CA LEU A 346 6.23 20.23 3.92
C LEU A 346 6.25 20.49 5.44
N GLU A 347 5.43 21.44 5.92
CA GLU A 347 5.21 21.62 7.34
C GLU A 347 4.35 20.49 7.90
N GLN A 348 4.82 19.88 8.97
CA GLN A 348 4.07 18.86 9.68
C GLN A 348 3.11 19.49 10.68
N GLY A 349 1.93 18.89 10.81
CA GLY A 349 0.96 19.18 11.84
C GLY A 349 1.30 18.55 13.19
N PRO A 350 0.32 18.47 14.09
CA PRO A 350 0.45 17.74 15.35
C PRO A 350 0.89 16.29 15.15
N LEU A 351 1.66 15.77 16.13
CA LEU A 351 1.94 14.35 16.20
C LEU A 351 0.82 13.68 16.97
N VAL A 352 0.06 12.82 16.29
CA VAL A 352 -0.98 11.99 16.91
C VAL A 352 -0.33 10.70 17.39
N THR A 353 -0.28 10.48 18.70
CA THR A 353 0.23 9.22 19.27
C THR A 353 -0.60 8.05 18.74
N ALA A 354 0.09 7.06 18.19
CA ALA A 354 -0.46 5.85 17.63
C ALA A 354 0.53 4.70 17.83
N ALA A 355 0.09 3.60 18.40
CA ALA A 355 0.99 2.49 18.71
C ALA A 355 1.31 1.70 17.43
N LYS A 356 2.56 1.76 16.99
CA LYS A 356 3.07 1.07 15.80
C LYS A 356 2.14 1.28 14.59
N PRO A 357 1.88 2.54 14.17
CA PRO A 357 0.99 2.79 13.05
C PRO A 357 1.61 2.23 11.76
N TYR A 358 0.86 1.39 11.04
CA TYR A 358 1.41 0.61 9.95
C TYR A 358 0.95 1.09 8.57
N TRP A 359 -0.28 1.55 8.44
CA TRP A 359 -0.84 1.99 7.17
C TRP A 359 -1.58 3.30 7.31
N ALA A 360 -1.71 4.02 6.20
CA ALA A 360 -2.50 5.25 6.11
C ALA A 360 -3.40 5.19 4.88
N THR A 361 -4.68 5.50 5.05
CA THR A 361 -5.70 5.52 3.98
C THR A 361 -6.60 6.73 4.17
N VAL A 362 -7.17 7.22 3.09
CA VAL A 362 -8.14 8.33 3.10
C VAL A 362 -9.53 7.79 3.39
N SER A 363 -10.33 8.48 4.23
CA SER A 363 -11.75 8.17 4.47
C SER A 363 -12.61 8.35 3.21
N GLY A 364 -13.79 7.75 3.17
CA GLY A 364 -14.69 7.82 2.02
C GLY A 364 -15.10 9.24 1.63
N ASP A 365 -15.29 10.11 2.60
CA ASP A 365 -15.57 11.55 2.37
C ASP A 365 -14.32 12.40 2.10
N GLY A 366 -13.13 11.78 2.12
CA GLY A 366 -11.88 12.48 1.89
C GLY A 366 -11.42 13.42 2.99
N THR A 367 -12.10 13.47 4.13
CA THR A 367 -11.84 14.46 5.19
C THR A 367 -10.85 13.97 6.25
N HIS A 368 -10.64 12.66 6.35
CA HIS A 368 -9.77 12.06 7.34
C HIS A 368 -8.70 11.15 6.72
N CYS A 369 -7.56 11.08 7.40
CA CYS A 369 -6.63 9.98 7.28
C CYS A 369 -6.98 8.91 8.31
N VAL A 370 -7.15 7.68 7.89
CA VAL A 370 -7.39 6.53 8.75
C VAL A 370 -6.11 5.70 8.82
N VAL A 371 -5.58 5.54 10.02
CA VAL A 371 -4.32 4.86 10.28
C VAL A 371 -4.59 3.58 11.06
N SER A 372 -4.04 2.45 10.61
CA SER A 372 -4.04 1.22 11.41
C SER A 372 -2.96 1.27 12.48
N GLU A 373 -3.29 0.88 13.70
CA GLU A 373 -2.36 0.79 14.82
C GLU A 373 -2.11 -0.67 15.18
N SER A 374 -1.11 -1.29 14.54
CA SER A 374 -0.78 -2.70 14.73
C SER A 374 -0.37 -3.04 16.17
N GLY A 375 0.09 -2.07 16.93
CA GLY A 375 0.48 -2.26 18.33
C GLY A 375 -0.64 -2.05 19.35
N ALA A 376 -1.88 -1.72 18.91
CA ALA A 376 -3.00 -1.41 19.78
C ALA A 376 -4.35 -1.99 19.32
N ASP A 377 -4.35 -2.81 18.28
CA ASP A 377 -5.56 -3.48 17.75
C ASP A 377 -6.70 -2.50 17.47
N GLN A 378 -6.37 -1.39 16.85
CA GLN A 378 -7.32 -0.33 16.51
C GLN A 378 -6.98 0.40 15.22
N VAL A 379 -7.93 1.16 14.71
CA VAL A 379 -7.72 2.18 13.70
C VAL A 379 -8.01 3.55 14.26
N THR A 380 -7.25 4.56 13.85
CA THR A 380 -7.40 5.95 14.29
C THR A 380 -7.66 6.85 13.09
N ALA A 381 -8.73 7.64 13.14
CA ALA A 381 -9.03 8.67 12.18
C ALA A 381 -8.44 10.02 12.62
N ILE A 382 -7.73 10.69 11.70
CA ILE A 382 -7.08 11.99 11.90
C ILE A 382 -7.67 12.96 10.87
N ASP A 383 -8.23 14.05 11.34
CA ASP A 383 -8.83 15.09 10.48
C ASP A 383 -7.74 15.80 9.66
N PHE A 384 -7.90 15.86 8.33
CA PHE A 384 -6.91 16.48 7.45
C PHE A 384 -6.79 18.00 7.62
N ALA A 385 -7.85 18.67 8.06
CA ALA A 385 -7.83 20.13 8.20
C ALA A 385 -7.09 20.56 9.46
N THR A 386 -7.25 19.83 10.56
CA THR A 386 -6.66 20.16 11.87
C THR A 386 -5.38 19.37 12.17
N GLY A 387 -5.22 18.19 11.58
CA GLY A 387 -4.18 17.23 11.92
C GLY A 387 -4.39 16.54 13.26
N GLU A 388 -5.55 16.66 13.88
CA GLU A 388 -5.86 16.11 15.19
C GLU A 388 -6.64 14.79 15.07
N LYS A 389 -6.51 13.95 16.11
CA LYS A 389 -7.26 12.71 16.23
C LYS A 389 -8.75 12.99 16.44
N SER A 390 -9.59 12.40 15.59
CA SER A 390 -11.04 12.45 15.71
C SER A 390 -11.58 11.31 16.55
N VAL A 391 -11.20 10.07 16.22
CA VAL A 391 -11.69 8.87 16.88
C VAL A 391 -10.70 7.71 16.74
N SER A 392 -10.72 6.78 17.69
CA SER A 392 -10.09 5.45 17.55
C SER A 392 -11.15 4.37 17.71
N VAL A 393 -11.09 3.34 16.88
CA VAL A 393 -12.04 2.23 16.84
C VAL A 393 -11.30 0.91 17.01
N PRO A 394 -11.64 0.08 18.01
CA PRO A 394 -11.01 -1.22 18.18
C PRO A 394 -11.39 -2.18 17.06
N VAL A 395 -10.40 -2.96 16.60
CA VAL A 395 -10.51 -3.97 15.54
C VAL A 395 -9.89 -5.31 16.03
N GLY A 396 -9.57 -6.22 15.12
CA GLY A 396 -8.87 -7.46 15.48
C GLY A 396 -7.37 -7.29 15.65
N ASP A 397 -6.67 -8.44 15.80
CA ASP A 397 -5.27 -8.51 16.18
C ASP A 397 -4.34 -8.08 15.02
N HIS A 398 -3.47 -7.13 15.33
CA HIS A 398 -2.44 -6.61 14.43
C HIS A 398 -2.97 -6.08 13.10
N PRO A 399 -3.84 -5.03 13.11
CA PRO A 399 -4.38 -4.45 11.89
C PRO A 399 -3.24 -3.84 11.04
N GLN A 400 -3.21 -4.19 9.74
CA GLN A 400 -2.22 -3.65 8.81
C GLN A 400 -2.89 -2.80 7.75
N ARG A 401 -3.49 -3.37 6.71
CA ARG A 401 -4.10 -2.62 5.62
C ARG A 401 -5.50 -2.15 5.96
N VAL A 402 -5.79 -0.93 5.51
CA VAL A 402 -7.14 -0.37 5.52
C VAL A 402 -7.46 0.04 4.08
N ARG A 403 -8.56 -0.46 3.52
CA ARG A 403 -8.94 -0.20 2.13
C ARG A 403 -10.40 0.21 2.03
N LEU A 404 -10.67 1.24 1.22
CA LEU A 404 -12.04 1.56 0.81
C LEU A 404 -12.60 0.47 -0.11
N GLY A 405 -13.88 0.23 0.01
CA GLY A 405 -14.61 -0.69 -0.85
C GLY A 405 -16.12 -0.60 -0.58
N HIS A 406 -16.86 -1.53 -1.12
CA HIS A 406 -18.33 -1.55 -1.05
C HIS A 406 -18.84 -2.86 -0.50
N VAL A 407 -19.98 -2.80 0.18
CA VAL A 407 -20.79 -3.96 0.61
C VAL A 407 -22.24 -3.65 0.30
N PRO A 408 -23.15 -4.67 0.22
CA PRO A 408 -24.59 -4.42 0.17
C PRO A 408 -25.05 -3.47 1.28
N ALA A 409 -25.99 -2.57 0.99
CA ALA A 409 -26.34 -1.47 1.89
C ALA A 409 -26.83 -1.94 3.28
N ASP A 410 -27.43 -3.12 3.36
CA ASP A 410 -27.94 -3.76 4.57
C ASP A 410 -27.01 -4.81 5.18
N TRP A 411 -25.82 -5.01 4.60
CA TRP A 411 -24.87 -5.99 5.08
C TRP A 411 -24.35 -5.67 6.50
N THR A 412 -24.33 -6.66 7.39
CA THR A 412 -23.87 -6.53 8.79
C THR A 412 -22.91 -7.63 9.22
N GLY A 413 -22.40 -8.39 8.27
CA GLY A 413 -21.54 -9.55 8.44
C GLY A 413 -22.11 -10.76 7.68
N PRO A 414 -21.27 -11.79 7.44
CA PRO A 414 -21.74 -13.06 6.88
C PRO A 414 -22.83 -13.66 7.76
N SER A 415 -23.81 -14.29 7.13
CA SER A 415 -24.84 -15.05 7.84
C SER A 415 -24.18 -16.20 8.59
N ALA A 416 -24.48 -16.38 9.86
CA ALA A 416 -24.00 -17.53 10.61
C ALA A 416 -24.50 -18.81 9.91
N SER A 417 -23.56 -19.64 9.41
CA SER A 417 -23.82 -20.96 8.81
C SER A 417 -24.24 -21.97 9.87
#